data_453ace94df2809034211d2b87c449cb0
#
_entry.id   453ace94df2809034211d2b87c449cb0
#
_cell.length_a   1.000
_cell.length_b   1.000
_cell.length_c   1.000
_cell.angle_alpha   90.00
_cell.angle_beta   90.00
_cell.angle_gamma   90.00
#
_symmetry.space_group_name_H-M   'P 1'
#
loop_
_entity.id
_entity.type
_entity.pdbx_description
1 polymer ?
#
loop_
_entity_poly.entity_id
_entity_poly.type
_entity_poly.pdbx_seq_one_letter_code
_entity_poly.pdbx_strand_id
1 'polypeptide(L)'
;KKPIITSVDSSVVGVHFPENIMPSQIAYRSIAVALSDIAAMGCRPIAFSISISSLINDIDWYRNFSNGVKEISKIYQIPLIGGDFTKGQLNINIIVYGEPFLDKILKRSGANDGDFICISKQVGRAKKGLKDLQLGKTNSSFIKKEFFNLLSLLIKLSFIKKDVLIFF
;
A
#
# COMPACT_ATOMS: atom_id res chain seq x y z
N LYS A 1 8.27 -9.37 24.77
CA LYS A 1 8.53 -8.51 23.60
C LYS A 1 7.55 -8.91 22.50
N LYS A 2 6.85 -7.95 21.90
CA LYS A 2 6.01 -8.22 20.72
C LYS A 2 6.91 -8.38 19.48
N PRO A 3 6.59 -9.31 18.56
CA PRO A 3 7.32 -9.43 17.30
C PRO A 3 7.07 -8.20 16.43
N ILE A 4 8.07 -7.82 15.64
CA ILE A 4 7.94 -6.82 14.59
C ILE A 4 7.71 -7.58 13.28
N ILE A 5 6.68 -7.16 12.56
CA ILE A 5 6.33 -7.68 11.24
C ILE A 5 6.78 -6.67 10.20
N THR A 6 7.38 -7.14 9.13
CA THR A 6 7.82 -6.29 8.03
C THR A 6 7.23 -6.77 6.70
N SER A 7 6.87 -5.83 5.83
CA SER A 7 6.60 -6.08 4.42
C SER A 7 7.44 -5.16 3.56
N VAL A 8 7.84 -5.64 2.39
CA VAL A 8 8.59 -4.88 1.40
C VAL A 8 7.86 -4.97 0.06
N ASP A 9 7.55 -3.82 -0.51
CA ASP A 9 6.92 -3.71 -1.82
C ASP A 9 7.69 -2.78 -2.74
N SER A 10 7.78 -3.16 -4.01
CA SER A 10 8.41 -2.38 -5.07
C SER A 10 7.37 -1.89 -6.06
N SER A 11 7.41 -0.60 -6.38
CA SER A 11 6.58 0.03 -7.38
C SER A 11 7.46 0.57 -8.51
N VAL A 12 7.39 -0.07 -9.67
CA VAL A 12 8.18 0.26 -10.86
C VAL A 12 7.31 0.95 -11.90
N VAL A 13 7.80 2.05 -12.47
CA VAL A 13 7.13 2.76 -13.56
C VAL A 13 6.96 1.86 -14.78
N GLY A 14 5.82 1.97 -15.46
CA GLY A 14 5.46 1.13 -16.60
C GLY A 14 4.96 -0.28 -16.25
N VAL A 15 5.24 -0.75 -15.03
CA VAL A 15 4.79 -2.07 -14.54
C VAL A 15 3.64 -1.91 -13.56
N HIS A 16 3.83 -1.16 -12.48
CA HIS A 16 2.87 -1.01 -11.39
C HIS A 16 2.02 0.25 -11.50
N PHE A 17 2.51 1.24 -12.21
CA PHE A 17 1.81 2.49 -12.52
C PHE A 17 2.28 3.08 -13.86
N PRO A 18 1.40 3.77 -14.61
CA PRO A 18 1.76 4.49 -15.84
C PRO A 18 2.67 5.69 -15.57
N GLU A 19 3.41 6.14 -16.58
CA GLU A 19 4.33 7.30 -16.47
C GLU A 19 3.60 8.61 -16.14
N ASN A 20 2.40 8.80 -16.68
CA ASN A 20 1.64 10.06 -16.60
C ASN A 20 0.71 10.14 -15.37
N ILE A 21 1.18 9.69 -14.20
CA ILE A 21 0.44 9.79 -12.94
C ILE A 21 1.06 10.88 -12.07
N MET A 22 0.22 11.58 -11.31
CA MET A 22 0.67 12.58 -10.35
C MET A 22 1.61 11.94 -9.32
N PRO A 23 2.77 12.54 -9.03
CA PRO A 23 3.74 11.99 -8.07
C PRO A 23 3.15 11.71 -6.69
N SER A 24 2.22 12.53 -6.21
CA SER A 24 1.52 12.27 -4.95
C SER A 24 0.68 11.01 -4.96
N GLN A 25 0.07 10.67 -6.10
CA GLN A 25 -0.70 9.45 -6.26
C GLN A 25 0.20 8.22 -6.32
N ILE A 26 1.39 8.34 -6.96
CA ILE A 26 2.41 7.29 -6.97
C ILE A 26 2.85 7.00 -5.53
N ALA A 27 3.22 8.04 -4.77
CA ALA A 27 3.64 7.93 -3.38
C ALA A 27 2.57 7.24 -2.51
N TYR A 28 1.35 7.78 -2.56
CA TYR A 28 0.23 7.26 -1.79
C TYR A 28 -0.01 5.78 -2.07
N ARG A 29 -0.12 5.42 -3.38
CA ARG A 29 -0.38 4.04 -3.78
C ARG A 29 0.73 3.08 -3.37
N SER A 30 1.99 3.44 -3.59
CA SER A 30 3.14 2.59 -3.25
C SER A 30 3.15 2.24 -1.75
N ILE A 31 2.91 3.22 -0.89
CA ILE A 31 2.82 2.99 0.55
C ILE A 31 1.55 2.18 0.90
N ALA A 32 0.42 2.50 0.24
CA ALA A 32 -0.85 1.82 0.48
C ALA A 32 -0.78 0.32 0.21
N VAL A 33 -0.12 -0.10 -0.87
CA VAL A 33 0.04 -1.52 -1.21
C VAL A 33 0.86 -2.24 -0.14
N ALA A 34 2.00 -1.67 0.27
CA ALA A 34 2.83 -2.25 1.33
C ALA A 34 2.10 -2.34 2.69
N LEU A 35 1.28 -1.33 3.02
CA LEU A 35 0.44 -1.37 4.23
C LEU A 35 -0.61 -2.46 4.18
N SER A 36 -1.09 -2.86 2.99
CA SER A 36 -2.10 -3.91 2.85
C SER A 36 -1.60 -5.27 3.33
N ASP A 37 -0.31 -5.56 3.18
CA ASP A 37 0.28 -6.80 3.68
C ASP A 37 0.31 -6.86 5.20
N ILE A 38 0.64 -5.75 5.85
CA ILE A 38 0.62 -5.64 7.32
C ILE A 38 -0.79 -5.90 7.84
N ALA A 39 -1.79 -5.36 7.14
CA ALA A 39 -3.18 -5.59 7.50
C ALA A 39 -3.63 -7.03 7.28
N ALA A 40 -3.22 -7.66 6.17
CA ALA A 40 -3.51 -9.06 5.89
C ALA A 40 -3.00 -10.00 7.00
N MET A 41 -1.95 -9.59 7.71
CA MET A 41 -1.41 -10.33 8.85
C MET A 41 -2.07 -9.99 10.19
N GLY A 42 -3.15 -9.18 10.20
CA GLY A 42 -3.82 -8.76 11.43
C GLY A 42 -2.96 -7.83 12.30
N CYS A 43 -2.08 -7.06 11.65
CA CYS A 43 -1.13 -6.17 12.31
C CYS A 43 -1.48 -4.71 12.07
N ARG A 44 -1.09 -3.85 13.01
CA ARG A 44 -1.14 -2.40 12.82
C ARG A 44 0.22 -1.90 12.35
N PRO A 45 0.27 -1.01 11.37
CA PRO A 45 1.53 -0.39 10.98
C PRO A 45 1.99 0.58 12.07
N ILE A 46 3.32 0.67 12.26
CA ILE A 46 3.94 1.56 13.27
C ILE A 46 4.90 2.56 12.62
N ALA A 47 5.48 2.23 11.47
CA ALA A 47 6.40 3.10 10.74
C ALA A 47 6.62 2.57 9.32
N PHE A 48 7.28 3.37 8.49
CA PHE A 48 7.75 2.91 7.17
C PHE A 48 9.04 3.62 6.76
N SER A 49 9.75 3.01 5.80
CA SER A 49 10.91 3.59 5.12
C SER A 49 10.69 3.57 3.61
N ILE A 50 11.32 4.51 2.90
CA ILE A 50 11.21 4.63 1.44
C ILE A 50 12.61 4.63 0.83
N SER A 51 12.87 3.73 -0.12
CA SER A 51 14.03 3.84 -1.02
C SER A 51 13.54 4.18 -2.43
N ILE A 52 14.11 5.23 -3.02
CA ILE A 52 13.74 5.73 -4.35
C ILE A 52 14.96 5.68 -5.26
N SER A 53 14.80 5.01 -6.40
CA SER A 53 15.70 5.16 -7.54
C SER A 53 15.02 6.05 -8.58
N SER A 54 15.71 7.10 -9.09
CA SER A 54 15.11 8.03 -10.04
C SER A 54 16.17 8.74 -10.90
N LEU A 55 15.82 9.04 -12.15
CA LEU A 55 16.53 9.94 -13.04
C LEU A 55 15.85 11.31 -13.16
N ILE A 56 14.74 11.52 -12.46
CA ILE A 56 13.96 12.75 -12.52
C ILE A 56 14.77 13.87 -11.86
N ASN A 57 15.01 14.94 -12.61
CA ASN A 57 15.68 16.16 -12.13
C ASN A 57 14.66 17.31 -12.07
N ASP A 58 13.62 17.14 -11.26
CA ASP A 58 12.55 18.10 -11.09
C ASP A 58 12.15 18.18 -9.61
N ILE A 59 12.43 19.29 -8.98
CA ILE A 59 12.14 19.52 -7.56
C ILE A 59 10.62 19.56 -7.28
N ASP A 60 9.82 20.01 -8.22
CA ASP A 60 8.37 20.07 -8.04
C ASP A 60 7.73 18.69 -8.13
N TRP A 61 8.33 17.77 -8.91
CA TRP A 61 7.96 16.35 -8.86
C TRP A 61 8.14 15.79 -7.44
N TYR A 62 9.30 16.03 -6.82
CA TYR A 62 9.57 15.53 -5.46
C TYR A 62 8.73 16.20 -4.39
N ARG A 63 8.45 17.50 -4.52
CA ARG A 63 7.50 18.20 -3.64
C ARG A 63 6.11 17.58 -3.72
N ASN A 64 5.64 17.31 -4.93
CA ASN A 64 4.36 16.65 -5.14
C ASN A 64 4.35 15.22 -4.59
N PHE A 65 5.41 14.44 -4.82
CA PHE A 65 5.58 13.11 -4.24
C PHE A 65 5.51 13.16 -2.71
N SER A 66 6.21 14.09 -2.09
CA SER A 66 6.19 14.26 -0.63
C SER A 66 4.81 14.59 -0.06
N ASN A 67 3.94 15.24 -0.83
CA ASN A 67 2.56 15.49 -0.41
C ASN A 67 1.76 14.18 -0.28
N GLY A 68 1.94 13.24 -1.19
CA GLY A 68 1.32 11.91 -1.08
C GLY A 68 1.85 11.11 0.12
N VAL A 69 3.15 11.21 0.40
CA VAL A 69 3.76 10.62 1.60
C VAL A 69 3.14 11.21 2.87
N LYS A 70 3.04 12.54 2.95
CA LYS A 70 2.42 13.25 4.10
C LYS A 70 0.96 12.87 4.28
N GLU A 71 0.21 12.76 3.18
CA GLU A 71 -1.21 12.41 3.21
C GLU A 71 -1.42 11.05 3.86
N ILE A 72 -0.73 10.01 3.38
CA ILE A 72 -0.90 8.65 3.90
C ILE A 72 -0.34 8.51 5.32
N SER A 73 0.79 9.16 5.62
CA SER A 73 1.37 9.20 6.96
C SER A 73 0.39 9.78 7.97
N LYS A 74 -0.31 10.86 7.60
CA LYS A 74 -1.34 11.50 8.44
C LYS A 74 -2.58 10.61 8.62
N ILE A 75 -3.07 9.97 7.55
CA ILE A 75 -4.26 9.11 7.60
C ILE A 75 -4.04 7.92 8.54
N TYR A 76 -2.88 7.27 8.45
CA TYR A 76 -2.57 6.07 9.24
C TYR A 76 -1.78 6.35 10.52
N GLN A 77 -1.43 7.63 10.77
CA GLN A 77 -0.64 8.07 11.93
C GLN A 77 0.68 7.30 12.06
N ILE A 78 1.35 7.06 10.94
CA ILE A 78 2.64 6.36 10.87
C ILE A 78 3.74 7.29 10.36
N PRO A 79 4.89 7.36 11.03
CA PRO A 79 6.02 8.17 10.59
C PRO A 79 6.83 7.49 9.48
N LEU A 80 7.36 8.30 8.57
CA LEU A 80 8.50 7.95 7.75
C LEU A 80 9.75 8.04 8.63
N ILE A 81 10.46 6.92 8.84
CA ILE A 81 11.59 6.84 9.75
C ILE A 81 12.96 6.77 9.07
N GLY A 82 12.99 6.66 7.76
CA GLY A 82 14.24 6.60 7.00
C GLY A 82 14.03 6.23 5.56
N GLY A 83 15.15 6.10 4.85
CA GLY A 83 15.12 5.71 3.45
C GLY A 83 16.44 5.97 2.74
N ASP A 84 16.41 5.80 1.43
CA ASP A 84 17.55 5.99 0.56
C ASP A 84 17.12 6.64 -0.76
N PHE A 85 18.04 7.34 -1.40
CA PHE A 85 17.82 7.94 -2.69
C PHE A 85 18.99 7.64 -3.61
N THR A 86 18.73 6.99 -4.72
CA THR A 86 19.77 6.62 -5.68
C THR A 86 19.41 6.99 -7.12
N LYS A 87 20.41 7.14 -7.97
CA LYS A 87 20.22 7.44 -9.39
C LYS A 87 19.90 6.17 -10.17
N GLY A 88 18.78 6.13 -10.88
CA GLY A 88 18.38 4.97 -11.70
C GLY A 88 16.98 5.13 -12.28
N GLN A 89 16.48 4.11 -12.93
CA GLN A 89 15.09 4.07 -13.39
C GLN A 89 14.12 4.27 -12.20
N LEU A 90 13.00 4.95 -12.44
CA LEU A 90 12.02 5.23 -11.37
C LEU A 90 11.48 3.95 -10.78
N ASN A 91 11.89 3.69 -9.56
CA ASN A 91 11.48 2.58 -8.72
C ASN A 91 11.35 3.06 -7.26
N ILE A 92 10.27 2.70 -6.62
CA ILE A 92 9.96 3.09 -5.25
C ILE A 92 9.79 1.81 -4.44
N ASN A 93 10.67 1.61 -3.46
CA ASN A 93 10.59 0.50 -2.53
C ASN A 93 10.10 1.00 -1.18
N ILE A 94 9.03 0.40 -0.70
CA ILE A 94 8.45 0.70 0.61
C ILE A 94 8.72 -0.46 1.54
N ILE A 95 9.28 -0.16 2.71
CA ILE A 95 9.44 -1.10 3.80
C ILE A 95 8.51 -0.64 4.90
N VAL A 96 7.52 -1.45 5.26
CA VAL A 96 6.59 -1.15 6.35
C VAL A 96 6.92 -2.01 7.56
N TYR A 97 6.85 -1.40 8.72
CA TYR A 97 6.99 -2.06 10.02
C TYR A 97 5.63 -2.08 10.72
N GLY A 98 5.29 -3.22 11.29
CA GLY A 98 4.04 -3.41 12.00
C GLY A 98 4.20 -4.22 13.26
N GLU A 99 3.21 -4.16 14.13
CA GLU A 99 3.10 -5.02 15.31
C GLU A 99 1.72 -5.70 15.35
N PRO A 100 1.59 -6.90 15.91
CA PRO A 100 0.31 -7.57 16.03
C PRO A 100 -0.71 -6.69 16.76
N PHE A 101 -1.90 -6.59 16.21
CA PHE A 101 -3.02 -5.90 16.86
C PHE A 101 -3.54 -6.71 18.05
N LEU A 102 -3.65 -8.02 17.87
CA LEU A 102 -3.90 -9.03 18.91
C LEU A 102 -2.62 -9.86 19.08
N ASP A 103 -2.53 -10.67 20.11
CA ASP A 103 -1.34 -11.51 20.36
C ASP A 103 -1.13 -12.62 19.31
N LYS A 104 -1.90 -12.62 18.23
CA LYS A 104 -1.83 -13.56 17.11
C LYS A 104 -1.51 -12.85 15.81
N ILE A 105 -0.68 -13.49 14.99
CA ILE A 105 -0.35 -13.06 13.63
C ILE A 105 -1.03 -14.04 12.67
N LEU A 106 -1.76 -13.51 11.68
CA LEU A 106 -2.30 -14.32 10.60
C LEU A 106 -1.17 -14.70 9.64
N LYS A 107 -1.05 -16.00 9.35
CA LYS A 107 -0.03 -16.55 8.46
C LYS A 107 -0.69 -17.21 7.26
N ARG A 108 0.04 -17.31 6.14
CA ARG A 108 -0.41 -18.02 4.94
C ARG A 108 -0.65 -19.51 5.18
N SER A 109 -0.03 -20.08 6.21
CA SER A 109 -0.04 -21.52 6.54
C SER A 109 -1.00 -21.88 7.68
N GLY A 110 -2.05 -21.08 7.92
CA GLY A 110 -2.94 -21.30 9.05
C GLY A 110 -4.37 -21.75 8.70
N ALA A 111 -4.67 -21.89 7.40
CA ALA A 111 -6.00 -22.28 6.96
C ALA A 111 -6.27 -23.78 7.15
N ASN A 112 -7.47 -24.11 7.57
CA ASN A 112 -7.97 -25.46 7.75
C ASN A 112 -9.27 -25.67 6.95
N ASP A 113 -9.61 -26.92 6.70
CA ASP A 113 -10.90 -27.27 6.10
C ASP A 113 -12.05 -26.78 7.00
N GLY A 114 -12.97 -26.06 6.39
CA GLY A 114 -14.11 -25.44 7.09
C GLY A 114 -13.93 -23.96 7.48
N ASP A 115 -12.74 -23.39 7.25
CA ASP A 115 -12.52 -21.96 7.46
C ASP A 115 -13.27 -21.10 6.42
N PHE A 116 -13.75 -19.94 6.85
CA PHE A 116 -14.40 -19.00 5.95
C PHE A 116 -13.39 -18.21 5.12
N ILE A 117 -13.58 -18.18 3.81
CA ILE A 117 -12.84 -17.31 2.90
C ILE A 117 -13.60 -16.00 2.78
N CYS A 118 -13.01 -14.91 3.27
CA CYS A 118 -13.61 -13.59 3.22
C CYS A 118 -12.85 -12.68 2.25
N ILE A 119 -13.59 -11.93 1.45
CA ILE A 119 -13.05 -10.87 0.60
C ILE A 119 -13.61 -9.52 1.06
N SER A 120 -12.77 -8.53 1.11
CA SER A 120 -13.13 -7.20 1.60
C SER A 120 -14.02 -6.42 0.63
N LYS A 121 -13.82 -6.64 -0.67
CA LYS A 121 -14.56 -6.00 -1.77
C LYS A 121 -14.57 -6.91 -2.99
N GLN A 122 -15.37 -6.52 -3.97
CA GLN A 122 -15.44 -7.19 -5.27
C GLN A 122 -14.06 -7.24 -5.94
N VAL A 123 -13.60 -8.43 -6.31
CA VAL A 123 -12.30 -8.66 -6.96
C VAL A 123 -12.24 -8.02 -8.34
N GLY A 124 -11.05 -7.56 -8.76
CA GLY A 124 -10.81 -7.01 -10.09
C GLY A 124 -11.02 -5.51 -10.23
N ARG A 125 -11.51 -4.80 -9.21
CA ARG A 125 -11.78 -3.36 -9.28
C ARG A 125 -10.51 -2.53 -9.47
N ALA A 126 -9.42 -2.87 -8.80
CA ALA A 126 -8.13 -2.19 -8.99
C ALA A 126 -7.57 -2.39 -10.41
N LYS A 127 -7.69 -3.61 -10.97
CA LYS A 127 -7.32 -3.90 -12.37
C LYS A 127 -8.14 -3.09 -13.36
N LYS A 128 -9.45 -2.95 -13.12
CA LYS A 128 -10.32 -2.09 -13.94
C LYS A 128 -9.87 -0.63 -13.84
N GLY A 129 -9.55 -0.13 -12.65
CA GLY A 129 -9.04 1.22 -12.45
C GLY A 129 -7.74 1.48 -13.22
N LEU A 130 -6.80 0.53 -13.20
CA LEU A 130 -5.57 0.60 -13.99
C LEU A 130 -5.86 0.65 -15.49
N LYS A 131 -6.75 -0.23 -15.99
CA LYS A 131 -7.15 -0.23 -17.41
C LYS A 131 -7.79 1.08 -17.83
N ASP A 132 -8.66 1.65 -16.99
CA ASP A 132 -9.28 2.95 -17.26
C ASP A 132 -8.25 4.09 -17.31
N LEU A 133 -7.23 4.05 -16.44
CA LEU A 133 -6.08 4.98 -16.50
C LEU A 133 -5.28 4.84 -17.79
N GLN A 134 -4.97 3.63 -18.21
CA GLN A 134 -4.25 3.35 -19.46
C GLN A 134 -5.03 3.82 -20.70
N LEU A 135 -6.37 3.90 -20.61
CA LEU A 135 -7.25 4.46 -21.64
C LEU A 135 -7.43 5.98 -21.53
N GLY A 136 -6.63 6.68 -20.70
CA GLY A 136 -6.67 8.13 -20.55
C GLY A 136 -7.81 8.69 -19.70
N LYS A 137 -8.55 7.85 -18.98
CA LYS A 137 -9.66 8.27 -18.10
C LYS A 137 -9.14 8.73 -16.72
N THR A 138 -8.34 9.77 -16.68
CA THR A 138 -7.60 10.18 -15.47
C THR A 138 -8.46 10.73 -14.33
N ASN A 139 -9.67 11.24 -14.60
CA ASN A 139 -10.48 12.01 -13.65
C ASN A 139 -11.70 11.27 -13.08
N SER A 140 -11.80 9.95 -13.22
CA SER A 140 -12.96 9.25 -12.66
C SER A 140 -12.80 9.06 -11.14
N SER A 141 -13.88 9.36 -10.40
CA SER A 141 -13.96 9.07 -8.96
C SER A 141 -13.72 7.59 -8.65
N PHE A 142 -14.06 6.71 -9.59
CA PHE A 142 -13.80 5.28 -9.52
C PHE A 142 -12.31 4.97 -9.47
N ILE A 143 -11.50 5.56 -10.38
CA ILE A 143 -10.04 5.36 -10.41
C ILE A 143 -9.42 5.83 -9.10
N LYS A 144 -9.79 7.02 -8.64
CA LYS A 144 -9.30 7.57 -7.37
C LYS A 144 -9.60 6.62 -6.19
N LYS A 145 -10.81 6.10 -6.13
CA LYS A 145 -11.25 5.22 -5.04
C LYS A 145 -10.67 3.81 -5.11
N GLU A 146 -10.64 3.21 -6.30
CA GLU A 146 -10.36 1.78 -6.44
C GLU A 146 -8.91 1.47 -6.82
N PHE A 147 -8.22 2.39 -7.45
CA PHE A 147 -6.82 2.21 -7.81
C PHE A 147 -5.87 2.91 -6.84
N PHE A 148 -6.18 4.13 -6.42
CA PHE A 148 -5.30 4.89 -5.52
C PHE A 148 -5.63 4.68 -4.04
N ASN A 149 -6.89 4.61 -3.66
CA ASN A 149 -7.31 4.52 -2.24
C ASN A 149 -7.66 3.08 -1.82
N LEU A 150 -6.77 2.12 -2.07
CA LEU A 150 -6.98 0.69 -1.74
C LEU A 150 -7.25 0.40 -0.26
N LEU A 151 -6.84 1.30 0.63
CA LEU A 151 -6.69 1.02 2.06
C LEU A 151 -7.86 1.39 2.97
N SER A 152 -8.98 1.87 2.47
CA SER A 152 -10.13 2.23 3.35
C SER A 152 -10.67 1.08 4.21
N LEU A 153 -10.14 -0.13 4.02
CA LEU A 153 -10.59 -1.36 4.70
C LEU A 153 -9.72 -1.78 5.88
N LEU A 154 -8.46 -1.34 5.95
CA LEU A 154 -7.52 -1.76 6.98
C LEU A 154 -8.00 -1.47 8.40
N ILE A 155 -8.69 -0.35 8.59
CA ILE A 155 -9.21 0.07 9.89
C ILE A 155 -10.40 -0.82 10.32
N LYS A 156 -11.14 -1.43 9.38
CA LYS A 156 -12.33 -2.25 9.69
C LYS A 156 -12.00 -3.70 10.02
N LEU A 157 -10.84 -4.22 9.61
CA LEU A 157 -10.45 -5.61 9.84
C LEU A 157 -9.94 -5.88 11.26
N SER A 158 -9.62 -4.85 12.02
CA SER A 158 -9.24 -4.96 13.45
C SER A 158 -10.34 -5.55 14.34
N PHE A 159 -11.56 -5.74 13.83
CA PHE A 159 -12.71 -6.26 14.58
C PHE A 159 -13.05 -7.72 14.27
N ILE A 160 -12.37 -8.40 13.36
CA ILE A 160 -12.68 -9.80 13.04
C ILE A 160 -12.05 -10.70 14.09
N LYS A 161 -12.88 -11.20 14.99
CA LYS A 161 -12.53 -12.25 15.96
C LYS A 161 -12.56 -13.61 15.25
N LYS A 162 -11.45 -14.37 15.35
CA LYS A 162 -11.26 -15.81 15.03
C LYS A 162 -11.44 -16.27 13.57
N ASP A 163 -10.42 -17.02 13.11
CA ASP A 163 -10.43 -18.03 12.05
C ASP A 163 -10.95 -17.54 10.68
N VAL A 164 -10.46 -16.38 10.22
CA VAL A 164 -10.83 -15.80 8.93
C VAL A 164 -9.58 -15.58 8.09
N LEU A 165 -9.53 -16.21 6.93
CA LEU A 165 -8.51 -15.95 5.90
C LEU A 165 -8.96 -14.74 5.08
N ILE A 166 -8.15 -13.69 5.02
CA ILE A 166 -8.49 -12.47 4.30
C ILE A 166 -7.63 -12.37 3.05
N PHE A 167 -8.29 -12.27 1.88
CA PHE A 167 -7.66 -11.94 0.62
C PHE A 167 -7.98 -10.49 0.22
N PHE A 168 -6.96 -9.79 -0.28
CA PHE A 168 -7.06 -8.42 -0.78
C PHE A 168 -7.03 -8.35 -2.30
#